data_3b04e6b99be757c4b2852872016c7060
#
_entry.id   3b04e6b99be757c4b2852872016c7060
#
_cell.length_a   1.000
_cell.length_b   1.000
_cell.length_c   1.000
_cell.angle_alpha   90.00
_cell.angle_beta   90.00
_cell.angle_gamma   90.00
#
_symmetry.space_group_name_H-M   'P 1'
#
loop_
_entity.id
_entity.type
_entity.pdbx_description
1 polymer ?
#
loop_
_entity_poly.entity_id
_entity_poly.type
_entity_poly.pdbx_seq_one_letter_code
_entity_poly.pdbx_strand_id
1 'polypeptide(L)'
;MQFSIAKPEEVGVSSAALSQTLDYLAQRRVALHSLLVMRHDALICEGYAAPFTKDTLHRMYSETKSLVSLAVGVMCAKGYLDLDAHIVDHFAEKLPLGGPSPELARLTIRDMLRMATPYNGTTYKRRPTQDWVGSFFTARTDHEPGSFFCYDTSSSHTLCALVEKRMGRPLLDVLRREALDAIGFSEQSYCIRDPMGISQGGSGLMATPRDMLALLRLVAQGGQWDGQQLLPQDYLQAATAWQIDNAENGGSGGWDFAQGYGYQFWRLTHNAWSMYGMGGQLAICLPDQDMLLVTTADTQPLAGGVQTILDAFWNCLLPGVADAALPANPAAYAELTKKLSTMQLPIVENLAAPDTELCCATVQMGLNAPGLTALQLQENALVLHYGGKTCTLPFRTGALVQSHLWDDPALPCVIAAGWRAPDSLLFRVHLLGERLGSLSLQLKLRPGGATLALCSHEEHPDPDFSGTAEGVTAV
;
A
#
# COMPACT_ATOMS: atom_id res chain seq x y z
N MET A 1 17.66 -9.94 -9.99
CA MET A 1 18.14 -9.81 -8.59
C MET A 1 18.19 -11.20 -7.93
N GLN A 2 19.31 -11.55 -7.29
CA GLN A 2 19.47 -12.83 -6.62
C GLN A 2 19.90 -12.57 -5.16
N PHE A 3 19.10 -13.04 -4.21
CA PHE A 3 19.41 -13.00 -2.78
C PHE A 3 20.07 -14.32 -2.35
N SER A 4 20.95 -14.27 -1.37
CA SER A 4 21.38 -15.46 -0.62
C SER A 4 20.16 -16.09 0.04
N ILE A 5 20.05 -17.40 0.06
CA ILE A 5 18.92 -18.14 0.66
C ILE A 5 19.45 -19.01 1.79
N ALA A 6 18.77 -18.98 2.94
CA ALA A 6 19.03 -19.86 4.08
C ALA A 6 17.72 -20.43 4.63
N LYS A 7 17.82 -21.53 5.40
CA LYS A 7 16.68 -21.96 6.21
C LYS A 7 16.57 -21.06 7.43
N PRO A 8 15.34 -20.77 7.92
CA PRO A 8 15.15 -19.89 9.06
C PRO A 8 16.01 -20.24 10.28
N GLU A 9 16.09 -21.52 10.64
CA GLU A 9 16.84 -21.98 11.80
C GLU A 9 18.35 -21.72 11.66
N GLU A 10 18.90 -21.73 10.46
CA GLU A 10 20.32 -21.47 10.22
C GLU A 10 20.76 -20.04 10.62
N VAL A 11 19.81 -19.13 10.60
CA VAL A 11 20.00 -17.73 10.98
C VAL A 11 19.21 -17.36 12.25
N GLY A 12 18.86 -18.33 13.07
CA GLY A 12 18.24 -18.09 14.38
C GLY A 12 16.76 -17.70 14.34
N VAL A 13 16.02 -18.03 13.28
CA VAL A 13 14.57 -17.80 13.18
C VAL A 13 13.83 -19.13 13.19
N SER A 14 12.75 -19.23 13.97
CA SER A 14 11.93 -20.44 14.02
C SER A 14 10.99 -20.51 12.81
N SER A 15 11.06 -21.59 12.02
CA SER A 15 10.08 -21.88 10.97
C SER A 15 8.66 -21.98 11.53
N ALA A 16 8.49 -22.47 12.78
CA ALA A 16 7.19 -22.52 13.45
C ALA A 16 6.65 -21.11 13.74
N ALA A 17 7.49 -20.14 14.13
CA ALA A 17 7.09 -18.77 14.37
C ALA A 17 6.63 -18.08 13.06
N LEU A 18 7.33 -18.30 11.95
CA LEU A 18 6.88 -17.85 10.62
C LEU A 18 5.54 -18.47 10.24
N SER A 19 5.35 -19.76 10.49
CA SER A 19 4.06 -20.43 10.25
C SER A 19 2.94 -19.85 11.10
N GLN A 20 3.19 -19.56 12.39
CA GLN A 20 2.24 -18.91 13.27
C GLN A 20 1.87 -17.49 12.81
N THR A 21 2.84 -16.75 12.28
CA THR A 21 2.60 -15.43 11.69
C THR A 21 1.61 -15.50 10.54
N LEU A 22 1.81 -16.46 9.62
CA LEU A 22 0.87 -16.70 8.51
C LEU A 22 -0.52 -17.13 9.02
N ASP A 23 -0.58 -18.01 10.00
CA ASP A 23 -1.85 -18.44 10.60
C ASP A 23 -2.60 -17.29 11.28
N TYR A 24 -1.88 -16.43 12.01
CA TYR A 24 -2.45 -15.26 12.67
C TYR A 24 -3.11 -14.32 11.66
N LEU A 25 -2.42 -14.05 10.54
CA LEU A 25 -2.93 -13.19 9.46
C LEU A 25 -4.13 -13.83 8.75
N ALA A 26 -4.05 -15.14 8.46
CA ALA A 26 -5.14 -15.89 7.82
C ALA A 26 -6.41 -15.92 8.68
N GLN A 27 -6.29 -16.18 10.01
CA GLN A 27 -7.41 -16.19 10.96
C GLN A 27 -8.12 -14.83 11.03
N ARG A 28 -7.37 -13.73 10.83
CA ARG A 28 -7.92 -12.37 10.80
C ARG A 28 -8.35 -11.92 9.40
N ARG A 29 -8.31 -12.84 8.43
CA ARG A 29 -8.72 -12.59 7.05
C ARG A 29 -7.98 -11.41 6.39
N VAL A 30 -6.72 -11.22 6.74
CA VAL A 30 -5.86 -10.28 6.06
C VAL A 30 -5.65 -10.76 4.63
N ALA A 31 -5.98 -9.93 3.65
CA ALA A 31 -5.65 -10.20 2.26
C ALA A 31 -4.15 -9.90 2.07
N LEU A 32 -3.30 -10.82 2.54
CA LEU A 32 -1.86 -10.77 2.37
C LEU A 32 -1.52 -11.20 0.94
N HIS A 33 -0.84 -10.35 0.18
CA HIS A 33 -0.45 -10.62 -1.20
C HIS A 33 0.96 -11.20 -1.28
N SER A 34 1.87 -10.72 -0.43
CA SER A 34 3.22 -11.28 -0.30
C SER A 34 3.78 -11.11 1.11
N LEU A 35 4.72 -12.00 1.47
CA LEU A 35 5.55 -11.90 2.66
C LEU A 35 6.98 -12.31 2.31
N LEU A 36 7.94 -11.42 2.56
CA LEU A 36 9.36 -11.68 2.43
C LEU A 36 10.03 -11.34 3.77
N VAL A 37 10.90 -12.24 4.23
CA VAL A 37 11.70 -12.04 5.44
C VAL A 37 13.16 -12.35 5.13
N MET A 38 14.01 -11.39 5.46
CA MET A 38 15.47 -11.53 5.34
C MET A 38 16.10 -11.36 6.72
N ARG A 39 17.12 -12.13 7.05
CA ARG A 39 17.94 -11.98 8.23
C ARG A 39 19.39 -12.30 7.93
N HIS A 40 20.32 -11.55 8.53
CA HIS A 40 21.78 -11.71 8.31
C HIS A 40 22.10 -11.80 6.81
N ASP A 41 21.48 -10.94 6.03
CA ASP A 41 21.62 -10.85 4.56
C ASP A 41 21.16 -12.09 3.76
N ALA A 42 20.40 -12.99 4.40
CA ALA A 42 19.82 -14.18 3.76
C ALA A 42 18.28 -14.11 3.74
N LEU A 43 17.68 -14.35 2.60
CA LEU A 43 16.24 -14.53 2.42
C LEU A 43 15.81 -15.87 3.01
N ILE A 44 14.97 -15.84 4.05
CA ILE A 44 14.57 -17.03 4.81
C ILE A 44 13.10 -17.38 4.66
N CYS A 45 12.30 -16.44 4.17
CA CYS A 45 10.88 -16.65 3.89
C CYS A 45 10.48 -15.82 2.68
N GLU A 46 9.80 -16.44 1.74
CA GLU A 46 9.26 -15.79 0.55
C GLU A 46 7.99 -16.49 0.11
N GLY A 47 6.86 -15.77 0.11
CA GLY A 47 5.56 -16.29 -0.28
C GLY A 47 4.71 -15.26 -0.98
N TYR A 48 3.87 -15.73 -1.91
CA TYR A 48 2.96 -14.91 -2.74
C TYR A 48 1.60 -15.57 -2.79
N ALA A 49 0.56 -14.82 -2.46
CA ALA A 49 -0.81 -15.31 -2.55
C ALA A 49 -1.29 -15.28 -4.01
N ALA A 50 -1.71 -16.40 -4.55
CA ALA A 50 -2.28 -16.42 -5.91
C ALA A 50 -3.43 -15.41 -6.06
N PRO A 51 -3.46 -14.58 -7.15
CA PRO A 51 -2.66 -14.70 -8.37
C PRO A 51 -1.34 -13.92 -8.37
N PHE A 52 -0.94 -13.30 -7.26
CA PHE A 52 0.33 -12.57 -7.18
C PHE A 52 1.52 -13.53 -7.29
N THR A 53 2.60 -13.02 -7.87
CA THR A 53 3.87 -13.73 -8.05
C THR A 53 5.03 -12.80 -7.67
N LYS A 54 6.25 -13.34 -7.67
CA LYS A 54 7.47 -12.55 -7.42
C LYS A 54 7.70 -11.42 -8.45
N ASP A 55 7.11 -11.53 -9.63
CA ASP A 55 7.27 -10.59 -10.74
C ASP A 55 6.05 -9.66 -10.89
N THR A 56 5.01 -9.81 -10.05
CA THR A 56 3.83 -8.95 -10.10
C THR A 56 4.18 -7.57 -9.57
N LEU A 57 3.99 -6.54 -10.39
CA LEU A 57 4.05 -5.16 -9.96
C LEU A 57 2.86 -4.86 -9.05
N HIS A 58 3.15 -4.28 -7.91
CA HIS A 58 2.18 -3.93 -6.90
C HIS A 58 2.24 -2.43 -6.63
N ARG A 59 1.11 -1.78 -6.41
CA ARG A 59 1.08 -0.37 -6.03
C ARG A 59 1.58 -0.22 -4.59
N MET A 60 2.71 0.43 -4.43
CA MET A 60 3.38 0.59 -3.13
C MET A 60 2.84 1.77 -2.33
N TYR A 61 1.90 2.54 -2.89
CA TYR A 61 1.32 3.72 -2.24
C TYR A 61 2.41 4.61 -1.60
N SER A 62 2.26 4.92 -0.32
CA SER A 62 3.12 5.89 0.36
C SER A 62 4.56 5.44 0.61
N GLU A 63 4.93 4.18 0.34
CA GLU A 63 6.36 3.81 0.26
C GLU A 63 7.11 4.64 -0.79
N THR A 64 6.39 5.14 -1.82
CA THR A 64 6.92 6.09 -2.82
C THR A 64 7.59 7.31 -2.18
N LYS A 65 7.08 7.79 -1.05
CA LYS A 65 7.63 8.95 -0.34
C LYS A 65 9.06 8.74 0.10
N SER A 66 9.39 7.52 0.55
CA SER A 66 10.76 7.20 0.92
C SER A 66 11.71 7.26 -0.28
N LEU A 67 11.27 6.85 -1.48
CA LEU A 67 12.06 7.01 -2.69
C LEU A 67 12.31 8.50 -3.02
N VAL A 68 11.30 9.36 -2.84
CA VAL A 68 11.48 10.81 -2.98
C VAL A 68 12.53 11.33 -2.02
N SER A 69 12.47 10.90 -0.75
CA SER A 69 13.49 11.23 0.25
C SER A 69 14.89 10.80 -0.19
N LEU A 70 15.05 9.56 -0.66
CA LEU A 70 16.35 9.07 -1.16
C LEU A 70 16.88 9.93 -2.31
N ALA A 71 16.02 10.34 -3.24
CA ALA A 71 16.41 11.21 -4.34
C ALA A 71 16.85 12.62 -3.86
N VAL A 72 16.15 13.18 -2.86
CA VAL A 72 16.57 14.43 -2.20
C VAL A 72 17.93 14.24 -1.53
N GLY A 73 18.15 13.13 -0.83
CA GLY A 73 19.43 12.82 -0.20
C GLY A 73 20.60 12.76 -1.20
N VAL A 74 20.38 12.11 -2.34
CA VAL A 74 21.37 12.09 -3.44
C VAL A 74 21.67 13.51 -3.95
N MET A 75 20.66 14.35 -4.12
CA MET A 75 20.84 15.72 -4.57
C MET A 75 21.61 16.56 -3.56
N CYS A 76 21.34 16.38 -2.26
CA CYS A 76 22.09 17.06 -1.21
C CYS A 76 23.57 16.64 -1.19
N ALA A 77 23.85 15.35 -1.28
CA ALA A 77 25.22 14.84 -1.31
C ALA A 77 26.01 15.34 -2.52
N LYS A 78 25.34 15.62 -3.65
CA LYS A 78 25.93 16.20 -4.85
C LYS A 78 26.00 17.73 -4.86
N GLY A 79 25.53 18.38 -3.80
CA GLY A 79 25.49 19.85 -3.69
C GLY A 79 24.46 20.52 -4.61
N TYR A 80 23.47 19.78 -5.13
CA TYR A 80 22.41 20.33 -5.97
C TYR A 80 21.24 20.90 -5.14
N LEU A 81 21.16 20.53 -3.86
CA LEU A 81 20.10 20.93 -2.95
C LEU A 81 20.62 21.08 -1.54
N ASP A 82 20.07 22.04 -0.80
CA ASP A 82 20.28 22.21 0.64
C ASP A 82 18.96 21.91 1.35
N LEU A 83 19.02 21.14 2.45
CA LEU A 83 17.84 20.83 3.25
C LEU A 83 17.22 22.05 3.93
N ASP A 84 18.02 23.09 4.18
CA ASP A 84 17.57 24.33 4.82
C ASP A 84 17.17 25.40 3.79
N ALA A 85 17.25 25.10 2.48
CA ALA A 85 16.72 25.97 1.43
C ALA A 85 15.17 26.04 1.49
N HIS A 86 14.63 27.23 1.16
CA HIS A 86 13.18 27.44 1.14
C HIS A 86 12.60 26.91 -0.17
N ILE A 87 11.47 26.19 -0.08
CA ILE A 87 10.83 25.59 -1.27
C ILE A 87 10.39 26.65 -2.29
N VAL A 88 10.01 27.84 -1.84
CA VAL A 88 9.57 28.95 -2.70
C VAL A 88 10.66 29.41 -3.67
N ASP A 89 11.94 29.28 -3.33
CA ASP A 89 13.07 29.66 -4.16
C ASP A 89 13.20 28.78 -5.41
N HIS A 90 12.58 27.61 -5.39
CA HIS A 90 12.64 26.63 -6.47
C HIS A 90 11.43 26.67 -7.41
N PHE A 91 10.34 27.38 -7.04
CA PHE A 91 9.07 27.40 -7.76
C PHE A 91 8.48 28.81 -7.89
N ALA A 92 9.32 29.78 -8.25
CA ALA A 92 8.87 31.16 -8.42
C ALA A 92 7.67 31.30 -9.38
N GLU A 93 7.59 30.44 -10.40
CA GLU A 93 6.53 30.40 -11.40
C GLU A 93 5.18 29.85 -10.85
N LYS A 94 5.19 29.24 -9.68
CA LYS A 94 3.98 28.69 -9.02
C LYS A 94 3.43 29.61 -7.92
N LEU A 95 4.17 30.67 -7.59
CA LEU A 95 3.76 31.58 -6.53
C LEU A 95 2.57 32.45 -6.96
N PRO A 96 1.65 32.78 -6.03
CA PRO A 96 0.60 33.76 -6.28
C PRO A 96 1.16 35.12 -6.67
N LEU A 97 0.40 35.93 -7.42
CA LEU A 97 0.78 37.30 -7.80
C LEU A 97 1.15 38.21 -6.61
N GLY A 98 0.57 37.96 -5.45
CA GLY A 98 0.88 38.68 -4.20
C GLY A 98 2.08 38.13 -3.42
N GLY A 99 2.79 37.14 -3.97
CA GLY A 99 3.86 36.40 -3.28
C GLY A 99 3.32 35.27 -2.36
N PRO A 100 4.24 34.51 -1.76
CA PRO A 100 3.88 33.44 -0.80
C PRO A 100 3.35 34.03 0.51
N SER A 101 2.58 33.23 1.27
CA SER A 101 2.30 33.57 2.68
C SER A 101 3.59 33.60 3.49
N PRO A 102 3.62 34.32 4.64
CA PRO A 102 4.81 34.36 5.50
C PRO A 102 5.27 32.96 5.97
N GLU A 103 4.33 32.06 6.23
CA GLU A 103 4.60 30.67 6.65
C GLU A 103 5.22 29.87 5.49
N LEU A 104 4.61 29.98 4.30
CA LEU A 104 5.14 29.30 3.11
C LEU A 104 6.52 29.82 2.71
N ALA A 105 6.77 31.12 2.88
CA ALA A 105 8.07 31.71 2.59
C ALA A 105 9.21 31.17 3.47
N ARG A 106 8.89 30.67 4.67
CA ARG A 106 9.86 30.07 5.63
C ARG A 106 9.97 28.56 5.54
N LEU A 107 9.10 27.91 4.76
CA LEU A 107 9.06 26.44 4.67
C LEU A 107 10.34 25.90 4.02
N THR A 108 11.09 25.09 4.76
CA THR A 108 12.31 24.45 4.28
C THR A 108 12.02 23.07 3.67
N ILE A 109 12.96 22.58 2.85
CA ILE A 109 12.94 21.20 2.32
C ILE A 109 12.99 20.18 3.47
N ARG A 110 13.74 20.48 4.54
CA ARG A 110 13.81 19.68 5.76
C ARG A 110 12.43 19.55 6.42
N ASP A 111 11.68 20.63 6.54
CA ASP A 111 10.33 20.62 7.12
C ASP A 111 9.38 19.76 6.27
N MET A 112 9.51 19.84 4.95
CA MET A 112 8.71 19.02 4.03
C MET A 112 9.03 17.53 4.17
N LEU A 113 10.31 17.14 4.30
CA LEU A 113 10.72 15.76 4.49
C LEU A 113 10.17 15.16 5.79
N ARG A 114 10.12 15.93 6.87
CA ARG A 114 9.59 15.47 8.16
C ARG A 114 8.10 15.69 8.36
N MET A 115 7.36 16.02 7.28
CA MET A 115 5.89 16.25 7.34
C MET A 115 5.49 17.37 8.28
N ALA A 116 6.27 18.44 8.34
CA ALA A 116 6.00 19.63 9.14
C ALA A 116 5.70 20.85 8.26
N THR A 117 4.86 20.66 7.24
CA THR A 117 4.39 21.72 6.35
C THR A 117 3.36 22.63 7.07
N PRO A 118 3.09 23.86 6.60
CA PRO A 118 2.12 24.72 7.23
C PRO A 118 0.67 24.37 6.90
N TYR A 119 0.38 23.13 6.48
CA TYR A 119 -0.95 22.68 6.03
C TYR A 119 -1.50 21.57 6.90
N ASN A 120 -2.81 21.57 7.12
CA ASN A 120 -3.55 20.49 7.75
C ASN A 120 -3.92 19.40 6.73
N GLY A 121 -2.91 18.79 6.07
CA GLY A 121 -3.06 17.69 5.11
C GLY A 121 -2.93 18.10 3.63
N THR A 122 -3.17 17.16 2.76
CA THR A 122 -2.89 17.21 1.32
C THR A 122 -3.65 18.31 0.59
N THR A 123 -2.95 19.27 -0.01
CA THR A 123 -3.53 20.49 -0.58
C THR A 123 -4.39 20.21 -1.81
N TYR A 124 -3.98 19.38 -2.75
CA TYR A 124 -4.74 19.05 -3.96
C TYR A 124 -6.00 18.19 -3.69
N LYS A 125 -6.12 17.59 -2.50
CA LYS A 125 -7.35 16.91 -2.07
C LYS A 125 -8.39 17.87 -1.51
N ARG A 126 -7.99 19.10 -1.10
CA ARG A 126 -8.90 20.12 -0.58
C ARG A 126 -9.75 20.78 -1.67
N ARG A 127 -9.20 20.89 -2.89
CA ARG A 127 -9.89 21.43 -4.09
C ARG A 127 -9.49 20.63 -5.31
N PRO A 128 -10.43 20.14 -6.12
CA PRO A 128 -10.14 19.49 -7.38
C PRO A 128 -9.27 20.40 -8.26
N THR A 129 -8.10 19.89 -8.67
CA THR A 129 -7.16 20.61 -9.56
C THR A 129 -6.34 19.59 -10.34
N GLN A 130 -5.93 19.96 -11.54
CA GLN A 130 -4.96 19.19 -12.33
C GLN A 130 -3.52 19.55 -11.95
N ASP A 131 -3.26 20.79 -11.50
CA ASP A 131 -1.94 21.23 -11.04
C ASP A 131 -1.77 20.96 -9.53
N TRP A 132 -1.34 19.74 -9.22
CA TRP A 132 -1.15 19.31 -7.82
C TRP A 132 -0.04 20.11 -7.15
N VAL A 133 1.06 20.37 -7.87
CA VAL A 133 2.18 21.19 -7.37
C VAL A 133 1.72 22.64 -7.15
N GLY A 134 0.99 23.24 -8.10
CA GLY A 134 0.46 24.62 -7.96
C GLY A 134 -0.46 24.75 -6.75
N SER A 135 -1.23 23.70 -6.40
CA SER A 135 -2.08 23.69 -5.22
C SER A 135 -1.29 23.88 -3.92
N PHE A 136 -0.06 23.37 -3.85
CA PHE A 136 0.81 23.50 -2.70
C PHE A 136 1.19 24.96 -2.42
N PHE A 137 1.42 25.75 -3.47
CA PHE A 137 1.83 27.16 -3.36
C PHE A 137 0.67 28.12 -3.21
N THR A 138 -0.55 27.69 -3.52
CA THR A 138 -1.76 28.54 -3.52
C THR A 138 -2.74 28.20 -2.38
N ALA A 139 -2.52 27.10 -1.67
CA ALA A 139 -3.35 26.73 -0.52
C ALA A 139 -3.13 27.70 0.65
N ARG A 140 -4.20 27.89 1.43
CA ARG A 140 -4.11 28.66 2.69
C ARG A 140 -3.25 27.87 3.68
N THR A 141 -2.31 28.56 4.30
CA THR A 141 -1.53 28.09 5.44
C THR A 141 -2.35 28.14 6.73
N ASP A 142 -2.18 27.13 7.58
CA ASP A 142 -2.96 26.96 8.80
C ASP A 142 -2.11 27.16 10.05
N HIS A 143 -0.77 26.99 9.95
CA HIS A 143 0.16 27.09 11.09
C HIS A 143 1.61 27.32 10.62
N GLU A 144 2.53 27.49 11.60
CA GLU A 144 3.97 27.66 11.32
C GLU A 144 4.60 26.38 10.80
N PRO A 145 5.47 26.45 9.76
CA PRO A 145 6.23 25.29 9.31
C PRO A 145 7.18 24.82 10.39
N GLY A 146 7.45 23.51 10.42
CA GLY A 146 8.34 22.89 11.40
C GLY A 146 7.78 22.74 12.80
N SER A 147 6.57 23.25 13.10
CA SER A 147 6.01 23.31 14.45
C SER A 147 5.49 21.97 14.97
N PHE A 148 4.84 21.19 14.11
CA PHE A 148 4.31 19.86 14.45
C PHE A 148 4.16 18.98 13.20
N PHE A 149 4.06 17.68 13.43
CA PHE A 149 3.82 16.70 12.37
C PHE A 149 2.38 16.76 11.87
N CYS A 150 2.22 16.86 10.56
CA CYS A 150 0.94 16.64 9.87
C CYS A 150 1.17 15.93 8.55
N TYR A 151 0.69 14.69 8.44
CA TYR A 151 0.93 13.87 7.23
C TYR A 151 0.31 14.51 5.98
N ASP A 152 1.17 14.92 5.06
CA ASP A 152 0.82 15.67 3.86
C ASP A 152 1.43 15.07 2.60
N THR A 153 0.61 14.42 1.78
CA THR A 153 1.05 13.81 0.52
C THR A 153 1.47 14.85 -0.51
N SER A 154 0.94 16.08 -0.45
CA SER A 154 1.35 17.16 -1.35
C SER A 154 2.79 17.64 -1.10
N SER A 155 3.28 17.52 0.14
CA SER A 155 4.69 17.76 0.47
C SER A 155 5.61 16.85 -0.32
N SER A 156 5.39 15.53 -0.27
CA SER A 156 6.19 14.54 -0.98
C SER A 156 6.08 14.70 -2.50
N HIS A 157 4.88 15.00 -2.99
CA HIS A 157 4.67 15.24 -4.42
C HIS A 157 5.41 16.49 -4.91
N THR A 158 5.41 17.57 -4.15
CA THR A 158 6.14 18.79 -4.47
C THR A 158 7.65 18.59 -4.42
N LEU A 159 8.15 17.80 -3.44
CA LEU A 159 9.58 17.38 -3.42
C LEU A 159 9.93 16.52 -4.64
N CYS A 160 9.05 15.61 -5.05
CA CYS A 160 9.24 14.84 -6.28
C CYS A 160 9.34 15.76 -7.52
N ALA A 161 8.43 16.73 -7.63
CA ALA A 161 8.46 17.73 -8.69
C ALA A 161 9.76 18.56 -8.68
N LEU A 162 10.28 18.88 -7.48
CA LEU A 162 11.58 19.55 -7.34
C LEU A 162 12.72 18.68 -7.87
N VAL A 163 12.74 17.38 -7.52
CA VAL A 163 13.73 16.43 -8.03
C VAL A 163 13.68 16.37 -9.56
N GLU A 164 12.49 16.15 -10.13
CA GLU A 164 12.30 16.02 -11.57
C GLU A 164 12.68 17.32 -12.32
N LYS A 165 12.26 18.48 -11.80
CA LYS A 165 12.60 19.80 -12.34
C LYS A 165 14.11 20.04 -12.39
N ARG A 166 14.81 19.73 -11.30
CA ARG A 166 16.25 19.94 -11.18
C ARG A 166 17.07 18.95 -12.01
N MET A 167 16.61 17.70 -12.09
CA MET A 167 17.33 16.63 -12.78
C MET A 167 16.91 16.47 -14.25
N GLY A 168 15.82 17.10 -14.68
CA GLY A 168 15.29 17.04 -16.05
C GLY A 168 14.80 15.65 -16.45
N ARG A 169 14.42 14.81 -15.50
CA ARG A 169 13.97 13.42 -15.72
C ARG A 169 13.07 12.92 -14.60
N PRO A 170 12.25 11.87 -14.87
CA PRO A 170 11.37 11.25 -13.87
C PRO A 170 12.11 10.74 -12.63
N LEU A 171 11.43 10.71 -11.49
CA LEU A 171 11.96 10.26 -10.18
C LEU A 171 12.72 8.94 -10.26
N LEU A 172 12.11 7.90 -10.84
CA LEU A 172 12.76 6.58 -10.94
C LEU A 172 14.00 6.62 -11.81
N ASP A 173 14.02 7.40 -12.90
CA ASP A 173 15.21 7.52 -13.76
C ASP A 173 16.37 8.21 -13.04
N VAL A 174 16.08 9.13 -12.12
CA VAL A 174 17.09 9.70 -11.22
C VAL A 174 17.68 8.60 -10.34
N LEU A 175 16.82 7.85 -9.63
CA LEU A 175 17.28 6.82 -8.69
C LEU A 175 17.89 5.59 -9.38
N ARG A 176 17.42 5.21 -10.57
CA ARG A 176 18.03 4.12 -11.36
C ARG A 176 19.51 4.35 -11.60
N ARG A 177 19.86 5.54 -12.06
CA ARG A 177 21.26 5.91 -12.33
C ARG A 177 22.14 5.93 -11.09
N GLU A 178 21.57 6.23 -9.94
CA GLU A 178 22.33 6.39 -8.71
C GLU A 178 22.43 5.08 -7.90
N ALA A 179 21.37 4.27 -7.92
CA ALA A 179 21.30 3.11 -7.05
C ALA A 179 20.47 1.94 -7.59
N LEU A 180 19.26 2.20 -8.18
CA LEU A 180 18.30 1.11 -8.39
C LEU A 180 18.77 0.08 -9.43
N ASP A 181 19.45 0.51 -10.50
CA ASP A 181 19.98 -0.43 -11.50
C ASP A 181 21.10 -1.31 -10.90
N ALA A 182 21.94 -0.74 -10.02
CA ALA A 182 23.02 -1.48 -9.36
C ALA A 182 22.48 -2.57 -8.42
N ILE A 183 21.33 -2.35 -7.77
CA ILE A 183 20.70 -3.35 -6.90
C ILE A 183 19.79 -4.32 -7.66
N GLY A 184 19.68 -4.19 -8.98
CA GLY A 184 18.85 -5.04 -9.83
C GLY A 184 17.35 -4.80 -9.68
N PHE A 185 16.93 -3.57 -9.37
CA PHE A 185 15.53 -3.16 -9.33
C PHE A 185 14.86 -3.39 -10.69
N SER A 186 13.65 -3.94 -10.71
CA SER A 186 12.97 -4.36 -11.94
C SER A 186 12.86 -3.21 -12.96
N GLU A 187 13.27 -3.47 -14.20
CA GLU A 187 13.12 -2.53 -15.31
C GLU A 187 11.64 -2.24 -15.63
N GLN A 188 10.73 -3.14 -15.26
CA GLN A 188 9.29 -2.97 -15.45
C GLN A 188 8.66 -2.03 -14.43
N SER A 189 9.34 -1.75 -13.31
CA SER A 189 8.85 -0.83 -12.28
C SER A 189 8.75 0.58 -12.81
N TYR A 190 7.64 1.26 -12.49
CA TYR A 190 7.35 2.61 -12.93
C TYR A 190 6.65 3.42 -11.85
N CYS A 191 6.49 4.72 -12.07
CA CYS A 191 5.69 5.58 -11.21
C CYS A 191 4.51 6.14 -12.00
N ILE A 192 3.30 5.98 -11.46
CA ILE A 192 2.08 6.59 -11.98
C ILE A 192 2.28 8.11 -12.00
N ARG A 193 1.74 8.78 -13.01
CA ARG A 193 1.89 10.23 -13.18
C ARG A 193 0.65 10.99 -12.75
N ASP A 194 0.84 12.22 -12.28
CA ASP A 194 -0.23 13.17 -12.05
C ASP A 194 -0.79 13.71 -13.39
N PRO A 195 -1.87 14.51 -13.38
CA PRO A 195 -2.42 15.09 -14.61
C PRO A 195 -1.48 16.00 -15.39
N MET A 196 -0.42 16.54 -14.74
CA MET A 196 0.60 17.39 -15.38
C MET A 196 1.82 16.59 -15.87
N GLY A 197 1.82 15.24 -15.70
CA GLY A 197 2.87 14.35 -16.16
C GLY A 197 4.04 14.18 -15.17
N ILE A 198 3.94 14.70 -13.95
CA ILE A 198 4.93 14.52 -12.88
C ILE A 198 4.68 13.18 -12.20
N SER A 199 5.73 12.46 -11.82
CA SER A 199 5.57 11.22 -11.04
C SER A 199 4.81 11.50 -9.74
N GLN A 200 3.82 10.67 -9.40
CA GLN A 200 3.07 10.80 -8.15
C GLN A 200 3.96 10.45 -6.95
N GLY A 201 4.83 11.39 -6.55
CA GLY A 201 5.83 11.19 -5.49
C GLY A 201 5.26 10.81 -4.12
N GLY A 202 3.96 10.92 -3.96
CA GLY A 202 3.27 10.54 -2.73
C GLY A 202 2.74 9.11 -2.69
N SER A 203 2.52 8.45 -3.87
CA SER A 203 1.79 7.16 -3.89
C SER A 203 1.87 6.38 -5.20
N GLY A 204 2.70 6.80 -6.18
CA GLY A 204 2.61 6.30 -7.54
C GLY A 204 3.51 5.11 -7.88
N LEU A 205 4.38 4.67 -7.00
CA LEU A 205 5.32 3.59 -7.29
C LEU A 205 4.59 2.26 -7.56
N MET A 206 4.92 1.66 -8.70
CA MET A 206 4.59 0.28 -9.08
C MET A 206 5.90 -0.52 -9.09
N ALA A 207 6.05 -1.44 -8.14
CA ALA A 207 7.27 -2.22 -7.96
C ALA A 207 6.95 -3.65 -7.50
N THR A 208 7.92 -4.56 -7.61
CA THR A 208 7.79 -5.91 -7.05
C THR A 208 8.14 -5.93 -5.56
N PRO A 209 7.63 -6.89 -4.77
CA PRO A 209 8.05 -7.05 -3.37
C PRO A 209 9.57 -7.28 -3.23
N ARG A 210 10.21 -7.93 -4.20
CA ARG A 210 11.67 -8.11 -4.22
C ARG A 210 12.41 -6.81 -4.45
N ASP A 211 11.87 -5.89 -5.26
CA ASP A 211 12.43 -4.54 -5.44
C ASP A 211 12.45 -3.79 -4.11
N MET A 212 11.34 -3.87 -3.36
CA MET A 212 11.25 -3.21 -2.06
C MET A 212 12.18 -3.84 -1.02
N LEU A 213 12.37 -5.17 -1.05
CA LEU A 213 13.34 -5.83 -0.17
C LEU A 213 14.78 -5.42 -0.49
N ALA A 214 15.15 -5.30 -1.76
CA ALA A 214 16.49 -4.86 -2.15
C ALA A 214 16.74 -3.39 -1.77
N LEU A 215 15.74 -2.52 -1.98
CA LEU A 215 15.83 -1.12 -1.57
C LEU A 215 15.94 -0.99 -0.04
N LEU A 216 15.11 -1.76 0.70
CA LEU A 216 15.17 -1.80 2.16
C LEU A 216 16.54 -2.26 2.67
N ARG A 217 17.11 -3.33 2.06
CA ARG A 217 18.46 -3.83 2.35
C ARG A 217 19.51 -2.75 2.09
N LEU A 218 19.46 -2.07 0.95
CA LEU A 218 20.38 -0.98 0.63
C LEU A 218 20.34 0.12 1.70
N VAL A 219 19.14 0.57 2.10
CA VAL A 219 18.98 1.60 3.13
C VAL A 219 19.48 1.11 4.49
N ALA A 220 19.14 -0.12 4.88
CA ALA A 220 19.55 -0.74 6.14
C ALA A 220 21.09 -0.89 6.24
N GLN A 221 21.76 -1.12 5.12
CA GLN A 221 23.23 -1.20 5.02
C GLN A 221 23.90 0.18 4.84
N GLY A 222 23.18 1.29 5.15
CA GLY A 222 23.73 2.64 5.06
C GLY A 222 24.06 3.07 3.64
N GLY A 223 23.36 2.53 2.64
CA GLY A 223 23.55 2.85 1.23
C GLY A 223 24.66 2.10 0.54
N GLN A 224 25.22 1.07 1.19
CA GLN A 224 26.27 0.22 0.60
C GLN A 224 25.64 -1.00 -0.10
N TRP A 225 26.20 -1.36 -1.25
CA TRP A 225 25.84 -2.56 -2.01
C TRP A 225 27.08 -3.12 -2.72
N ASP A 226 27.38 -4.38 -2.45
CA ASP A 226 28.55 -5.07 -3.00
C ASP A 226 29.87 -4.26 -2.87
N GLY A 227 30.05 -3.61 -1.72
CA GLY A 227 31.25 -2.78 -1.41
C GLY A 227 31.25 -1.37 -2.02
N GLN A 228 30.20 -0.98 -2.74
CA GLN A 228 30.05 0.37 -3.30
C GLN A 228 29.05 1.20 -2.48
N GLN A 229 29.40 2.47 -2.23
CA GLN A 229 28.49 3.45 -1.62
C GLN A 229 27.60 4.03 -2.72
N LEU A 230 26.34 3.61 -2.77
CA LEU A 230 25.37 4.06 -3.78
C LEU A 230 24.52 5.24 -3.28
N LEU A 231 24.17 5.24 -1.99
CA LEU A 231 23.40 6.33 -1.36
C LEU A 231 24.18 6.96 -0.20
N PRO A 232 23.99 8.24 0.10
CA PRO A 232 24.77 8.96 1.11
C PRO A 232 24.45 8.47 2.53
N GLN A 233 25.41 7.86 3.20
CA GLN A 233 25.25 7.23 4.52
C GLN A 233 24.70 8.18 5.58
N ASP A 234 25.29 9.37 5.71
CA ASP A 234 24.89 10.36 6.73
C ASP A 234 23.44 10.80 6.56
N TYR A 235 23.01 10.96 5.30
CA TYR A 235 21.61 11.26 5.00
C TYR A 235 20.67 10.12 5.39
N LEU A 236 21.03 8.87 5.08
CA LEU A 236 20.21 7.70 5.43
C LEU A 236 20.07 7.53 6.94
N GLN A 237 21.13 7.76 7.70
CA GLN A 237 21.09 7.75 9.16
C GLN A 237 20.13 8.82 9.70
N ALA A 238 20.18 10.04 9.15
CA ALA A 238 19.24 11.09 9.51
C ALA A 238 17.79 10.76 9.06
N ALA A 239 17.63 10.20 7.88
CA ALA A 239 16.32 9.91 7.30
C ALA A 239 15.55 8.83 8.07
N THR A 240 16.23 7.82 8.59
CA THR A 240 15.62 6.72 9.36
C THR A 240 15.59 6.98 10.87
N ALA A 241 16.26 8.05 11.37
CA ALA A 241 16.21 8.48 12.75
C ALA A 241 14.94 9.29 13.06
N TRP A 242 14.67 9.44 14.35
CA TRP A 242 13.63 10.35 14.83
C TRP A 242 14.00 11.80 14.51
N GLN A 243 13.11 12.50 13.82
CA GLN A 243 13.27 13.91 13.43
C GLN A 243 12.16 14.80 13.97
N ILE A 244 10.98 14.23 14.21
CA ILE A 244 9.82 14.94 14.75
C ILE A 244 8.91 13.98 15.50
N ASP A 245 8.27 14.48 16.55
CA ASP A 245 7.22 13.77 17.27
C ASP A 245 5.93 13.72 16.41
N ASN A 246 5.30 12.56 16.36
CA ASN A 246 4.07 12.34 15.63
C ASN A 246 2.98 11.66 16.47
N ALA A 247 3.15 11.59 17.80
CA ALA A 247 2.24 10.86 18.69
C ALA A 247 0.81 11.36 18.61
N GLU A 248 0.59 12.67 18.46
CA GLU A 248 -0.75 13.27 18.39
C GLU A 248 -1.40 13.13 17.00
N ASN A 249 -0.62 13.10 15.92
CA ASN A 249 -1.11 13.22 14.54
C ASN A 249 -0.64 12.09 13.61
N GLY A 250 0.17 11.14 14.12
CA GLY A 250 0.76 10.03 13.33
C GLY A 250 -0.11 8.77 13.20
N GLY A 251 -1.22 8.72 13.92
CA GLY A 251 -1.94 7.48 14.22
C GLY A 251 -2.79 6.85 13.11
N SER A 252 -2.71 7.27 11.85
CA SER A 252 -3.50 6.66 10.77
C SER A 252 -3.15 5.18 10.49
N GLY A 253 -1.94 4.74 10.87
CA GLY A 253 -1.48 3.35 10.71
C GLY A 253 -1.63 2.47 11.96
N GLY A 254 -2.05 3.05 13.09
CA GLY A 254 -2.08 2.38 14.39
C GLY A 254 -1.04 2.95 15.36
N TRP A 255 -1.06 2.49 16.61
CA TRP A 255 -0.20 3.02 17.68
C TRP A 255 1.31 2.81 17.45
N ASP A 256 1.69 1.76 16.71
CA ASP A 256 3.10 1.53 16.35
C ASP A 256 3.69 2.66 15.50
N PHE A 257 2.87 3.32 14.70
CA PHE A 257 3.30 4.44 13.86
C PHE A 257 3.39 5.78 14.60
N ALA A 258 3.06 5.82 15.88
CA ALA A 258 3.15 7.00 16.74
C ALA A 258 4.49 7.10 17.51
N GLN A 259 5.57 6.53 16.96
CA GLN A 259 6.90 6.47 17.59
C GLN A 259 7.89 7.51 17.05
N GLY A 260 7.38 8.47 16.27
CA GLY A 260 8.15 9.51 15.59
C GLY A 260 8.27 9.29 14.08
N TYR A 261 8.80 10.30 13.41
CA TYR A 261 8.97 10.31 11.97
C TYR A 261 10.34 10.86 11.58
N GLY A 262 10.95 10.26 10.56
CA GLY A 262 12.21 10.70 9.97
C GLY A 262 12.00 11.56 8.73
N TYR A 263 12.88 11.44 7.73
CA TYR A 263 12.70 12.06 6.42
C TYR A 263 11.96 11.10 5.50
N GLN A 264 10.63 11.05 5.59
CA GLN A 264 9.70 10.16 4.86
C GLN A 264 9.87 8.68 5.23
N PHE A 265 10.32 8.40 6.47
CA PHE A 265 10.39 7.09 7.10
C PHE A 265 9.67 7.14 8.45
N TRP A 266 8.88 6.12 8.74
CA TRP A 266 8.19 5.96 10.01
C TRP A 266 9.09 5.32 11.04
N ARG A 267 9.07 5.81 12.28
CA ARG A 267 9.60 5.09 13.42
C ARG A 267 8.52 4.19 13.98
N LEU A 268 8.91 2.98 14.38
CA LEU A 268 8.01 1.99 14.95
C LEU A 268 8.52 1.56 16.33
N THR A 269 7.70 0.82 17.08
CA THR A 269 8.16 0.10 18.26
C THR A 269 9.30 -0.86 17.92
N HIS A 270 9.92 -1.48 18.93
CA HIS A 270 11.06 -2.40 18.76
C HIS A 270 12.27 -1.78 18.05
N ASN A 271 12.50 -0.48 18.23
CA ASN A 271 13.55 0.28 17.56
C ASN A 271 13.50 0.20 16.02
N ALA A 272 12.38 -0.26 15.45
CA ALA A 272 12.23 -0.43 14.02
C ALA A 272 11.95 0.90 13.29
N TRP A 273 12.19 0.89 11.98
CA TRP A 273 11.75 1.92 11.07
C TRP A 273 11.17 1.29 9.79
N SER A 274 10.33 2.04 9.09
CA SER A 274 9.60 1.50 7.95
C SER A 274 9.36 2.53 6.84
N MET A 275 9.43 2.07 5.60
CA MET A 275 8.62 2.61 4.51
C MET A 275 7.22 2.01 4.67
N TYR A 276 6.18 2.84 4.55
CA TYR A 276 4.81 2.40 4.73
C TYR A 276 3.89 2.96 3.65
N GLY A 277 3.12 2.07 3.04
CA GLY A 277 2.04 2.38 2.11
C GLY A 277 0.70 1.84 2.57
N MET A 278 -0.37 2.57 2.25
CA MET A 278 -1.74 2.22 2.59
C MET A 278 -2.07 0.76 2.22
N GLY A 279 -2.85 0.08 3.06
CA GLY A 279 -3.28 -1.29 2.81
C GLY A 279 -2.32 -2.37 3.32
N GLY A 280 -1.18 -1.99 3.93
CA GLY A 280 -0.20 -2.95 4.44
C GLY A 280 0.96 -3.22 3.49
N GLN A 281 1.29 -2.23 2.64
CA GLN A 281 2.56 -2.17 1.96
C GLN A 281 3.58 -1.75 3.00
N LEU A 282 4.45 -2.66 3.41
CA LEU A 282 5.42 -2.44 4.49
C LEU A 282 6.79 -2.93 4.06
N ALA A 283 7.79 -2.08 4.22
CA ALA A 283 9.19 -2.48 4.20
C ALA A 283 9.82 -2.03 5.52
N ILE A 284 9.99 -2.98 6.45
CA ILE A 284 10.38 -2.75 7.85
C ILE A 284 11.80 -3.24 8.06
N CYS A 285 12.63 -2.40 8.68
CA CYS A 285 13.92 -2.78 9.21
C CYS A 285 13.84 -2.89 10.73
N LEU A 286 14.35 -3.99 11.24
CA LEU A 286 14.55 -4.30 12.67
C LEU A 286 16.07 -4.34 12.93
N PRO A 287 16.72 -3.22 13.23
CA PRO A 287 18.18 -3.17 13.37
C PRO A 287 18.72 -4.10 14.47
N ASP A 288 18.01 -4.17 15.60
CA ASP A 288 18.43 -4.99 16.74
C ASP A 288 18.43 -6.50 16.46
N GLN A 289 17.61 -6.94 15.49
CA GLN A 289 17.51 -8.34 15.06
C GLN A 289 18.25 -8.63 13.75
N ASP A 290 18.86 -7.60 13.14
CA ASP A 290 19.41 -7.66 11.78
C ASP A 290 18.43 -8.33 10.80
N MET A 291 17.17 -7.84 10.83
CA MET A 291 16.05 -8.43 10.10
C MET A 291 15.32 -7.40 9.26
N LEU A 292 14.91 -7.83 8.06
CA LEU A 292 14.11 -7.05 7.12
C LEU A 292 12.82 -7.81 6.80
N LEU A 293 11.70 -7.08 6.81
CA LEU A 293 10.36 -7.62 6.54
C LEU A 293 9.72 -6.82 5.42
N VAL A 294 9.18 -7.49 4.40
CA VAL A 294 8.39 -6.84 3.36
C VAL A 294 7.05 -7.54 3.24
N THR A 295 5.96 -6.76 3.25
CA THR A 295 4.62 -7.24 2.92
C THR A 295 3.99 -6.38 1.84
N THR A 296 3.15 -7.01 1.02
CA THR A 296 2.11 -6.34 0.26
C THR A 296 0.77 -6.96 0.64
N ALA A 297 -0.26 -6.14 0.80
CA ALA A 297 -1.56 -6.59 1.30
C ALA A 297 -2.68 -5.60 0.94
N ASP A 298 -3.95 -6.01 1.17
CA ASP A 298 -5.08 -5.10 1.29
C ASP A 298 -5.74 -5.25 2.67
N THR A 299 -5.41 -4.35 3.58
CA THR A 299 -6.02 -4.26 4.91
C THR A 299 -7.11 -3.18 5.00
N GLN A 300 -7.43 -2.49 3.91
CA GLN A 300 -8.38 -1.37 3.93
C GLN A 300 -9.79 -1.76 4.43
N PRO A 301 -10.31 -2.98 4.16
CA PRO A 301 -11.61 -3.40 4.68
C PRO A 301 -11.59 -3.88 6.14
N LEU A 302 -10.42 -3.91 6.81
CA LEU A 302 -10.27 -4.48 8.15
C LEU A 302 -10.25 -3.40 9.24
N ALA A 303 -11.00 -3.62 10.30
CA ALA A 303 -10.81 -2.88 11.54
C ALA A 303 -9.41 -3.21 12.11
N GLY A 304 -8.64 -2.17 12.48
CA GLY A 304 -7.24 -2.30 12.90
C GLY A 304 -6.24 -2.26 11.73
N GLY A 305 -6.69 -2.46 10.50
CA GLY A 305 -5.88 -2.23 9.31
C GLY A 305 -4.49 -2.87 9.36
N VAL A 306 -3.46 -2.07 9.09
CA VAL A 306 -2.06 -2.50 9.06
C VAL A 306 -1.53 -2.92 10.44
N GLN A 307 -2.09 -2.41 11.55
CA GLN A 307 -1.69 -2.82 12.90
C GLN A 307 -1.80 -4.34 13.09
N THR A 308 -2.79 -4.98 12.46
CA THR A 308 -2.93 -6.46 12.50
C THR A 308 -1.71 -7.18 11.93
N ILE A 309 -1.05 -6.61 10.92
CA ILE A 309 0.19 -7.19 10.35
C ILE A 309 1.34 -7.00 11.34
N LEU A 310 1.47 -5.81 11.94
CA LEU A 310 2.49 -5.54 12.95
C LEU A 310 2.32 -6.43 14.18
N ASP A 311 1.09 -6.61 14.66
CA ASP A 311 0.78 -7.51 15.78
C ASP A 311 1.20 -8.96 15.48
N ALA A 312 1.07 -9.42 14.24
CA ALA A 312 1.55 -10.74 13.84
C ALA A 312 3.07 -10.84 13.93
N PHE A 313 3.80 -9.79 13.53
CA PHE A 313 5.25 -9.76 13.62
C PHE A 313 5.72 -9.69 15.07
N TRP A 314 5.12 -8.80 15.88
CA TRP A 314 5.52 -8.64 17.28
C TRP A 314 5.16 -9.82 18.16
N ASN A 315 3.99 -10.41 17.97
CA ASN A 315 3.47 -11.44 18.86
C ASN A 315 3.76 -12.88 18.39
N CYS A 316 4.00 -13.11 17.09
CA CYS A 316 4.23 -14.46 16.56
C CYS A 316 5.67 -14.64 16.04
N LEU A 317 6.21 -13.68 15.27
CA LEU A 317 7.53 -13.84 14.67
C LEU A 317 8.67 -13.54 15.66
N LEU A 318 8.66 -12.35 16.28
CA LEU A 318 9.76 -11.92 17.16
C LEU A 318 10.06 -12.86 18.32
N PRO A 319 9.08 -13.48 19.01
CA PRO A 319 9.37 -14.46 20.05
C PRO A 319 10.13 -15.69 19.55
N GLY A 320 10.12 -15.96 18.26
CA GLY A 320 10.83 -17.07 17.62
C GLY A 320 12.20 -16.71 17.06
N VAL A 321 12.73 -15.52 17.40
CA VAL A 321 14.03 -15.03 16.96
C VAL A 321 15.06 -15.14 18.07
N ALA A 322 16.20 -15.75 17.79
CA ALA A 322 17.33 -15.92 18.69
C ALA A 322 18.62 -15.36 18.06
N ASP A 323 19.59 -14.97 18.89
CA ASP A 323 20.88 -14.43 18.40
C ASP A 323 21.73 -15.47 17.68
N ALA A 324 21.61 -16.74 18.08
CA ALA A 324 22.35 -17.85 17.49
C ALA A 324 21.43 -18.73 16.62
N ALA A 325 22.05 -19.50 15.70
CA ALA A 325 21.35 -20.52 14.94
C ALA A 325 20.58 -21.49 15.85
N LEU A 326 19.37 -21.84 15.43
CA LEU A 326 18.51 -22.78 16.13
C LEU A 326 18.78 -24.21 15.67
N PRO A 327 18.48 -25.23 16.51
CA PRO A 327 18.46 -26.60 16.06
C PRO A 327 17.53 -26.77 14.83
N ALA A 328 17.99 -27.52 13.83
CA ALA A 328 17.21 -27.77 12.63
C ALA A 328 15.85 -28.40 12.99
N ASN A 329 14.77 -27.90 12.41
CA ASN A 329 13.41 -28.42 12.57
C ASN A 329 12.79 -28.73 11.20
N PRO A 330 13.13 -29.88 10.57
CA PRO A 330 12.66 -30.20 9.22
C PRO A 330 11.14 -30.27 9.09
N ALA A 331 10.42 -30.66 10.16
CA ALA A 331 8.96 -30.76 10.14
C ALA A 331 8.32 -29.36 10.10
N ALA A 332 8.75 -28.42 10.93
CA ALA A 332 8.27 -27.04 10.91
C ALA A 332 8.65 -26.33 9.60
N TYR A 333 9.84 -26.56 9.09
CA TYR A 333 10.26 -26.02 7.80
C TYR A 333 9.41 -26.53 6.63
N ALA A 334 9.11 -27.84 6.61
CA ALA A 334 8.23 -28.43 5.60
C ALA A 334 6.80 -27.86 5.67
N GLU A 335 6.27 -27.65 6.88
CA GLU A 335 4.97 -27.01 7.09
C GLU A 335 4.98 -25.55 6.59
N LEU A 336 5.98 -24.76 6.95
CA LEU A 336 6.15 -23.38 6.45
C LEU A 336 6.20 -23.35 4.92
N THR A 337 7.04 -24.21 4.31
CA THR A 337 7.17 -24.28 2.85
C THR A 337 5.84 -24.61 2.18
N LYS A 338 5.07 -25.55 2.76
CA LYS A 338 3.74 -25.88 2.28
C LYS A 338 2.81 -24.68 2.35
N LYS A 339 2.76 -23.96 3.49
CA LYS A 339 1.92 -22.76 3.65
C LYS A 339 2.29 -21.70 2.63
N LEU A 340 3.56 -21.40 2.46
CA LEU A 340 4.03 -20.42 1.47
C LEU A 340 3.65 -20.79 0.04
N SER A 341 3.77 -22.07 -0.33
CA SER A 341 3.44 -22.56 -1.68
C SER A 341 1.93 -22.61 -1.98
N THR A 342 1.09 -22.58 -0.93
CA THR A 342 -0.38 -22.62 -1.04
C THR A 342 -1.04 -21.32 -0.64
N MET A 343 -0.29 -20.22 -0.50
CA MET A 343 -0.85 -18.91 -0.21
C MET A 343 -1.86 -18.50 -1.28
N GLN A 344 -3.00 -18.02 -0.83
CA GLN A 344 -4.04 -17.47 -1.72
C GLN A 344 -4.78 -16.35 -1.01
N LEU A 345 -5.44 -15.51 -1.78
CA LEU A 345 -6.34 -14.48 -1.24
C LEU A 345 -7.47 -15.12 -0.43
N PRO A 346 -8.00 -14.41 0.59
CA PRO A 346 -9.09 -14.93 1.40
C PRO A 346 -10.31 -15.29 0.55
N ILE A 347 -10.78 -16.51 0.67
CA ILE A 347 -12.06 -16.96 0.09
C ILE A 347 -13.22 -16.52 0.98
N VAL A 348 -14.40 -16.40 0.38
CA VAL A 348 -15.66 -16.30 1.14
C VAL A 348 -16.18 -17.70 1.39
N GLU A 349 -16.25 -18.10 2.67
CA GLU A 349 -16.77 -19.41 3.07
C GLU A 349 -18.22 -19.59 2.62
N ASN A 350 -18.51 -20.75 2.07
CA ASN A 350 -19.86 -21.15 1.70
C ASN A 350 -20.49 -21.92 2.90
N LEU A 351 -21.39 -21.25 3.63
CA LEU A 351 -22.00 -21.77 4.86
C LEU A 351 -23.39 -22.35 4.67
N ALA A 352 -24.02 -22.11 3.52
CA ALA A 352 -25.38 -22.53 3.22
C ALA A 352 -25.55 -22.92 1.75
N ALA A 353 -26.54 -23.73 1.45
CA ALA A 353 -27.03 -23.87 0.07
C ALA A 353 -28.00 -22.72 -0.26
N PRO A 354 -28.05 -22.25 -1.53
CA PRO A 354 -29.00 -21.23 -1.94
C PRO A 354 -30.43 -21.73 -1.90
N ASP A 355 -31.36 -20.83 -1.61
CA ASP A 355 -32.77 -21.05 -1.88
C ASP A 355 -33.01 -20.85 -3.40
N THR A 356 -33.20 -21.96 -4.10
CA THR A 356 -33.33 -21.97 -5.56
C THR A 356 -34.60 -21.29 -6.06
N GLU A 357 -35.63 -21.15 -5.20
CA GLU A 357 -36.87 -20.43 -5.57
C GLU A 357 -36.65 -18.91 -5.64
N LEU A 358 -35.62 -18.40 -4.94
CA LEU A 358 -35.24 -16.99 -4.91
C LEU A 358 -34.23 -16.62 -6.04
N CYS A 359 -33.61 -17.61 -6.69
CA CYS A 359 -32.60 -17.41 -7.71
C CYS A 359 -33.22 -17.22 -9.11
N CYS A 360 -32.47 -16.56 -10.01
CA CYS A 360 -32.80 -16.47 -11.47
C CYS A 360 -33.81 -15.41 -11.89
N ALA A 361 -34.28 -14.54 -11.02
CA ALA A 361 -35.15 -13.42 -11.44
C ALA A 361 -34.33 -12.14 -11.67
N THR A 362 -34.70 -11.38 -12.70
CA THR A 362 -34.24 -10.00 -12.85
C THR A 362 -34.96 -9.12 -11.85
N VAL A 363 -34.19 -8.42 -11.01
CA VAL A 363 -34.72 -7.50 -10.02
C VAL A 363 -34.51 -6.07 -10.52
N GLN A 364 -35.61 -5.33 -10.71
CA GLN A 364 -35.56 -3.91 -11.05
C GLN A 364 -35.33 -3.10 -9.79
N MET A 365 -34.30 -2.25 -9.81
CA MET A 365 -33.89 -1.45 -8.65
C MET A 365 -34.66 -0.13 -8.62
N GLY A 366 -35.09 0.27 -7.42
CA GLY A 366 -35.56 1.62 -7.16
C GLY A 366 -34.45 2.67 -7.25
N LEU A 367 -34.79 3.93 -7.03
CA LEU A 367 -33.80 5.00 -6.96
C LEU A 367 -32.80 4.72 -5.85
N ASN A 368 -31.51 4.76 -6.19
CA ASN A 368 -30.42 4.47 -5.25
C ASN A 368 -29.18 5.29 -5.56
N ALA A 369 -28.28 5.45 -4.57
CA ALA A 369 -27.07 6.25 -4.72
C ALA A 369 -26.07 5.68 -5.74
N PRO A 370 -25.82 4.35 -5.83
CA PRO A 370 -24.96 3.76 -6.84
C PRO A 370 -25.45 3.92 -8.28
N GLY A 371 -26.71 4.26 -8.52
CA GLY A 371 -27.28 4.35 -9.86
C GLY A 371 -27.59 2.99 -10.51
N LEU A 372 -27.67 1.92 -9.71
CA LEU A 372 -28.02 0.57 -10.17
C LEU A 372 -29.49 0.54 -10.62
N THR A 373 -29.75 0.12 -11.86
CA THR A 373 -31.08 0.04 -12.44
C THR A 373 -31.70 -1.35 -12.34
N ALA A 374 -30.88 -2.39 -12.47
CA ALA A 374 -31.31 -3.77 -12.28
C ALA A 374 -30.16 -4.66 -11.84
N LEU A 375 -30.48 -5.80 -11.23
CA LEU A 375 -29.54 -6.90 -11.03
C LEU A 375 -30.15 -8.22 -11.49
N GLN A 376 -29.27 -9.15 -11.87
CA GLN A 376 -29.63 -10.52 -12.19
C GLN A 376 -28.62 -11.47 -11.53
N LEU A 377 -29.12 -12.39 -10.71
CA LEU A 377 -28.31 -13.48 -10.20
C LEU A 377 -28.47 -14.68 -11.14
N GLN A 378 -27.38 -15.07 -11.78
CA GLN A 378 -27.25 -16.27 -12.59
C GLN A 378 -26.55 -17.37 -11.79
N GLU A 379 -26.52 -18.59 -12.30
CA GLU A 379 -25.88 -19.73 -11.64
C GLU A 379 -24.41 -19.44 -11.24
N ASN A 380 -23.65 -18.77 -12.14
CA ASN A 380 -22.23 -18.53 -11.98
C ASN A 380 -21.82 -17.05 -12.15
N ALA A 381 -22.79 -16.12 -12.10
CA ALA A 381 -22.51 -14.70 -12.24
C ALA A 381 -23.57 -13.82 -11.53
N LEU A 382 -23.12 -12.71 -10.98
CA LEU A 382 -23.97 -11.58 -10.62
C LEU A 382 -23.81 -10.49 -11.68
N VAL A 383 -24.90 -10.15 -12.34
CA VAL A 383 -24.93 -9.10 -13.37
C VAL A 383 -25.59 -7.87 -12.80
N LEU A 384 -24.88 -6.75 -12.83
CA LEU A 384 -25.31 -5.44 -12.33
C LEU A 384 -25.48 -4.50 -13.52
N HIS A 385 -26.69 -3.91 -13.67
CA HIS A 385 -27.00 -2.95 -14.73
C HIS A 385 -27.08 -1.54 -14.15
N TYR A 386 -26.33 -0.65 -14.74
CA TYR A 386 -26.35 0.79 -14.46
C TYR A 386 -26.83 1.54 -15.70
N GLY A 387 -27.17 2.81 -15.59
CA GLY A 387 -27.67 3.58 -16.72
C GLY A 387 -26.68 3.69 -17.89
N GLY A 388 -26.63 2.66 -18.75
CA GLY A 388 -25.79 2.60 -19.95
C GLY A 388 -24.56 1.70 -19.86
N LYS A 389 -24.29 1.05 -18.73
CA LYS A 389 -23.19 0.07 -18.57
C LYS A 389 -23.61 -1.15 -17.76
N THR A 390 -22.91 -2.25 -17.94
CA THR A 390 -23.15 -3.52 -17.25
C THR A 390 -21.85 -4.01 -16.64
N CYS A 391 -21.92 -4.46 -15.38
CA CYS A 391 -20.82 -5.12 -14.69
C CYS A 391 -21.20 -6.58 -14.43
N THR A 392 -20.42 -7.50 -14.97
CA THR A 392 -20.59 -8.94 -14.74
C THR A 392 -19.53 -9.41 -13.76
N LEU A 393 -19.96 -9.99 -12.65
CA LEU A 393 -19.10 -10.58 -11.62
C LEU A 393 -19.24 -12.11 -11.66
N PRO A 394 -18.40 -12.81 -12.43
CA PRO A 394 -18.41 -14.27 -12.46
C PRO A 394 -17.93 -14.80 -11.11
N PHE A 395 -18.56 -15.88 -10.63
CA PHE A 395 -18.18 -16.48 -9.37
C PHE A 395 -18.36 -18.01 -9.36
N ARG A 396 -17.64 -18.62 -8.43
CA ARG A 396 -17.83 -20.00 -7.98
C ARG A 396 -17.72 -20.01 -6.46
N THR A 397 -18.73 -20.52 -5.78
CA THR A 397 -18.75 -20.53 -4.32
C THR A 397 -17.58 -21.29 -3.74
N GLY A 398 -16.92 -20.69 -2.71
CA GLY A 398 -15.75 -21.28 -2.06
C GLY A 398 -14.47 -21.31 -2.89
N ALA A 399 -14.42 -20.58 -4.01
CA ALA A 399 -13.24 -20.49 -4.87
C ALA A 399 -12.98 -19.05 -5.35
N LEU A 400 -11.76 -18.81 -5.80
CA LEU A 400 -11.36 -17.56 -6.43
C LEU A 400 -11.57 -17.62 -7.95
N VAL A 401 -12.13 -16.57 -8.54
CA VAL A 401 -12.32 -16.44 -9.98
C VAL A 401 -11.62 -15.16 -10.46
N GLN A 402 -10.69 -15.29 -11.40
CA GLN A 402 -10.05 -14.13 -12.04
C GLN A 402 -11.00 -13.52 -13.07
N SER A 403 -11.06 -12.20 -13.12
CA SER A 403 -11.93 -11.44 -14.03
C SER A 403 -11.39 -10.02 -14.23
N HIS A 404 -12.18 -9.21 -14.92
CA HIS A 404 -11.93 -7.78 -15.09
C HIS A 404 -13.19 -7.01 -14.70
N LEU A 405 -13.06 -5.98 -13.90
CA LEU A 405 -14.19 -5.12 -13.53
C LEU A 405 -14.66 -4.34 -14.76
N TRP A 406 -15.97 -4.30 -15.01
CA TRP A 406 -16.56 -3.67 -16.20
C TRP A 406 -16.14 -4.29 -17.55
N ASP A 407 -15.64 -5.54 -17.56
CA ASP A 407 -15.00 -6.18 -18.71
C ASP A 407 -13.84 -5.36 -19.31
N ASP A 408 -13.23 -4.47 -18.48
CA ASP A 408 -12.09 -3.64 -18.86
C ASP A 408 -10.77 -4.33 -18.52
N PRO A 409 -9.95 -4.70 -19.51
CA PRO A 409 -8.64 -5.32 -19.27
C PRO A 409 -7.69 -4.49 -18.38
N ALA A 410 -7.91 -3.18 -18.28
CA ALA A 410 -7.14 -2.30 -17.39
C ALA A 410 -7.55 -2.42 -15.91
N LEU A 411 -8.65 -3.12 -15.62
CA LEU A 411 -9.20 -3.28 -14.27
C LEU A 411 -9.24 -4.77 -13.84
N PRO A 412 -8.09 -5.46 -13.77
CA PRO A 412 -8.05 -6.86 -13.37
C PRO A 412 -8.51 -7.02 -11.92
N CYS A 413 -9.24 -8.10 -11.65
CA CYS A 413 -9.72 -8.40 -10.31
C CYS A 413 -9.80 -9.91 -10.04
N VAL A 414 -9.93 -10.24 -8.75
CA VAL A 414 -10.21 -11.60 -8.28
C VAL A 414 -11.46 -11.58 -7.43
N ILE A 415 -12.40 -12.46 -7.75
CA ILE A 415 -13.71 -12.52 -7.09
C ILE A 415 -13.78 -13.77 -6.23
N ALA A 416 -14.12 -13.57 -4.96
CA ALA A 416 -14.52 -14.60 -4.02
C ALA A 416 -16.00 -14.44 -3.69
N ALA A 417 -16.78 -15.53 -3.71
CA ALA A 417 -18.18 -15.49 -3.33
C ALA A 417 -18.59 -16.71 -2.51
N GLY A 418 -19.58 -16.53 -1.64
CA GLY A 418 -20.10 -17.61 -0.81
C GLY A 418 -21.46 -17.27 -0.18
N TRP A 419 -22.33 -18.25 -0.12
CA TRP A 419 -23.63 -18.16 0.55
C TRP A 419 -23.41 -18.15 2.07
N ARG A 420 -23.84 -17.09 2.72
CA ARG A 420 -23.78 -16.93 4.20
C ARG A 420 -25.07 -17.43 4.87
N ALA A 421 -26.18 -17.41 4.13
CA ALA A 421 -27.48 -17.96 4.45
C ALA A 421 -28.18 -18.34 3.13
N PRO A 422 -29.28 -19.12 3.13
CA PRO A 422 -29.98 -19.51 1.91
C PRO A 422 -30.43 -18.32 1.03
N ASP A 423 -30.65 -17.16 1.65
CA ASP A 423 -31.08 -15.90 1.01
C ASP A 423 -29.97 -14.85 0.92
N SER A 424 -28.73 -15.15 1.37
CA SER A 424 -27.66 -14.14 1.51
C SER A 424 -26.36 -14.60 0.87
N LEU A 425 -25.95 -13.94 -0.22
CA LEU A 425 -24.71 -14.17 -0.96
C LEU A 425 -23.76 -12.98 -0.77
N LEU A 426 -22.53 -13.28 -0.32
CA LEU A 426 -21.47 -12.29 -0.12
C LEU A 426 -20.42 -12.43 -1.21
N PHE A 427 -20.05 -11.30 -1.79
CA PHE A 427 -18.91 -11.17 -2.69
C PHE A 427 -17.79 -10.34 -2.05
N ARG A 428 -16.55 -10.73 -2.32
CA ARG A 428 -15.36 -9.92 -2.14
C ARG A 428 -14.65 -9.85 -3.48
N VAL A 429 -14.50 -8.65 -4.03
CA VAL A 429 -13.76 -8.41 -5.27
C VAL A 429 -12.44 -7.75 -4.89
N HIS A 430 -11.33 -8.44 -5.08
CA HIS A 430 -9.99 -7.90 -4.90
C HIS A 430 -9.55 -7.23 -6.19
N LEU A 431 -9.28 -5.92 -6.14
CA LEU A 431 -8.79 -5.14 -7.26
C LEU A 431 -7.28 -5.29 -7.36
N LEU A 432 -6.76 -5.41 -8.57
CA LEU A 432 -5.35 -5.65 -8.85
C LEU A 432 -4.75 -4.48 -9.64
N GLY A 433 -3.42 -4.45 -9.73
CA GLY A 433 -2.70 -3.45 -10.52
C GLY A 433 -2.63 -2.07 -9.87
N GLU A 434 -2.81 -1.01 -10.66
CA GLU A 434 -2.71 0.38 -10.18
C GLU A 434 -3.84 0.75 -9.21
N ARG A 435 -4.99 0.16 -9.39
CA ARG A 435 -6.16 0.34 -8.54
C ARG A 435 -6.20 -0.79 -7.51
N LEU A 436 -5.51 -0.61 -6.41
CA LEU A 436 -5.43 -1.60 -5.35
C LEU A 436 -6.45 -1.31 -4.26
N GLY A 437 -7.24 -2.32 -3.91
CA GLY A 437 -8.28 -2.27 -2.89
C GLY A 437 -9.26 -3.41 -3.05
N SER A 438 -10.43 -3.29 -2.46
CA SER A 438 -11.46 -4.32 -2.61
C SER A 438 -12.88 -3.76 -2.57
N LEU A 439 -13.82 -4.51 -3.18
CA LEU A 439 -15.25 -4.25 -3.10
C LEU A 439 -15.91 -5.35 -2.29
N SER A 440 -16.86 -4.98 -1.45
CA SER A 440 -17.74 -5.90 -0.75
C SER A 440 -19.16 -5.72 -1.27
N LEU A 441 -19.80 -6.82 -1.72
CA LEU A 441 -21.19 -6.80 -2.14
C LEU A 441 -21.94 -7.85 -1.34
N GLN A 442 -22.99 -7.44 -0.66
CA GLN A 442 -23.90 -8.35 0.06
C GLN A 442 -25.27 -8.32 -0.61
N LEU A 443 -25.58 -9.39 -1.32
CA LEU A 443 -26.89 -9.61 -1.93
C LEU A 443 -27.77 -10.36 -0.92
N LYS A 444 -28.92 -9.79 -0.60
CA LYS A 444 -29.97 -10.46 0.18
C LYS A 444 -31.23 -10.61 -0.68
N LEU A 445 -31.60 -11.86 -0.95
CA LEU A 445 -32.78 -12.22 -1.71
C LEU A 445 -34.00 -12.27 -0.77
N ARG A 446 -35.19 -12.00 -1.33
CA ARG A 446 -36.49 -12.12 -0.65
C ARG A 446 -37.57 -12.47 -1.65
N PRO A 447 -38.71 -13.05 -1.24
CA PRO A 447 -39.82 -13.24 -2.14
C PRO A 447 -40.22 -11.92 -2.80
N GLY A 448 -40.20 -11.88 -4.13
CA GLY A 448 -40.55 -10.70 -4.92
C GLY A 448 -39.50 -9.60 -4.99
N GLY A 449 -38.23 -9.83 -4.59
CA GLY A 449 -37.20 -8.80 -4.73
C GLY A 449 -35.85 -9.11 -4.08
N ALA A 450 -34.97 -8.09 -4.03
CA ALA A 450 -33.67 -8.19 -3.41
C ALA A 450 -33.18 -6.84 -2.86
N THR A 451 -32.23 -6.93 -1.94
CA THR A 451 -31.43 -5.80 -1.46
C THR A 451 -29.95 -6.09 -1.77
N LEU A 452 -29.22 -5.11 -2.30
CA LEU A 452 -27.80 -5.18 -2.53
C LEU A 452 -27.12 -4.04 -1.77
N ALA A 453 -26.26 -4.40 -0.81
CA ALA A 453 -25.36 -3.48 -0.15
C ALA A 453 -23.97 -3.55 -0.79
N LEU A 454 -23.41 -2.39 -1.12
CA LEU A 454 -22.14 -2.21 -1.83
C LEU A 454 -21.20 -1.33 -0.98
N CYS A 455 -19.95 -1.73 -0.87
CA CYS A 455 -18.92 -0.94 -0.20
C CYS A 455 -17.60 -1.04 -0.95
N SER A 456 -17.06 0.10 -1.36
CA SER A 456 -15.73 0.22 -1.93
C SER A 456 -14.72 0.55 -0.83
N HIS A 457 -13.65 -0.24 -0.77
CA HIS A 457 -12.54 -0.10 0.19
C HIS A 457 -11.27 0.26 -0.59
N GLU A 458 -11.20 1.51 -1.04
CA GLU A 458 -10.12 2.07 -1.85
C GLU A 458 -9.77 3.46 -1.36
N GLU A 459 -8.62 4.00 -1.79
CA GLU A 459 -8.22 5.39 -1.52
C GLU A 459 -9.31 6.40 -1.97
N HIS A 460 -9.93 6.14 -3.11
CA HIS A 460 -11.03 6.90 -3.68
C HIS A 460 -12.19 5.95 -3.92
N PRO A 461 -13.12 5.82 -2.95
CA PRO A 461 -14.23 4.88 -3.07
C PRO A 461 -15.01 5.07 -4.37
N ASP A 462 -15.23 3.96 -5.08
CA ASP A 462 -16.00 3.96 -6.32
C ASP A 462 -17.48 4.20 -6.00
N PRO A 463 -18.10 5.28 -6.53
CA PRO A 463 -19.49 5.59 -6.26
C PRO A 463 -20.45 4.53 -6.78
N ASP A 464 -20.12 3.82 -7.87
CA ASP A 464 -20.92 2.73 -8.43
C ASP A 464 -20.97 1.51 -7.48
N PHE A 465 -20.02 1.40 -6.57
CA PHE A 465 -19.91 0.33 -5.57
C PHE A 465 -20.02 0.85 -4.13
N SER A 466 -20.75 1.95 -3.90
CA SER A 466 -20.88 2.55 -2.57
C SER A 466 -22.33 2.91 -2.27
N GLY A 467 -22.98 2.16 -1.37
CA GLY A 467 -24.35 2.41 -0.95
C GLY A 467 -25.22 1.15 -0.90
N THR A 468 -26.53 1.36 -0.88
CA THR A 468 -27.52 0.28 -0.85
C THR A 468 -28.58 0.50 -1.93
N ALA A 469 -28.95 -0.56 -2.61
CA ALA A 469 -30.03 -0.60 -3.59
C ALA A 469 -31.06 -1.65 -3.20
N GLU A 470 -32.35 -1.31 -3.31
CA GLU A 470 -33.47 -2.22 -3.11
C GLU A 470 -34.32 -2.30 -4.37
N GLY A 471 -34.81 -3.48 -4.67
CA GLY A 471 -35.59 -3.70 -5.86
C GLY A 471 -36.66 -4.78 -5.72
N VAL A 472 -37.53 -4.86 -6.74
CA VAL A 472 -38.58 -5.83 -6.87
C VAL A 472 -38.38 -6.65 -8.14
N THR A 473 -38.83 -7.89 -8.12
CA THR A 473 -38.77 -8.77 -9.27
C THR A 473 -39.67 -8.20 -10.37
N ALA A 474 -39.18 -8.15 -11.61
CA ALA A 474 -40.00 -7.79 -12.76
C ALA A 474 -41.09 -8.86 -12.93
N VAL A 475 -42.35 -8.41 -13.03
CA VAL A 475 -43.50 -9.27 -13.26
C VAL A 475 -43.52 -9.74 -14.71
#